data_c29af124f320a104f2292c11270a8954
#
_entry.id   c29af124f320a104f2292c11270a8954
#
_cell.length_a   1.000
_cell.length_b   1.000
_cell.length_c   1.000
_cell.angle_alpha   90.00
_cell.angle_beta   90.00
_cell.angle_gamma   90.00
#
_symmetry.space_group_name_H-M   'P 1'
#
loop_
_entity.id
_entity.type
_entity.pdbx_description
1 polymer ?
#
loop_
_entity_poly.entity_id
_entity_poly.type
_entity_poly.pdbx_seq_one_letter_code
_entity_poly.pdbx_strand_id
1 'polypeptide(L)'
;MDAFIQKFCEKYSLPIALSLQLLDNMEKFTFHKGDFLVQEGGRNSNFYIVSKGIWRGHYLNDGVDVSVWFASEGEAIFSSWGYVENTVSLVSIEAMCDSELYGISKAKLEVLYAGSVELA
;
A
#
# COMPACT_ATOMS: atom_id res chain seq x y z
N MET A 1 -7.81 8.05 17.94
CA MET A 1 -7.04 7.85 16.70
C MET A 1 -6.83 6.36 16.49
N ASP A 2 -6.96 5.89 15.27
CA ASP A 2 -6.83 4.48 14.98
C ASP A 2 -5.41 3.98 15.18
N ALA A 3 -5.27 2.76 15.71
CA ALA A 3 -3.96 2.20 16.03
C ALA A 3 -3.06 2.06 14.78
N PHE A 4 -3.63 1.77 13.62
CA PHE A 4 -2.83 1.58 12.41
C PHE A 4 -2.11 2.84 11.96
N ILE A 5 -2.75 4.02 12.11
CA ILE A 5 -2.10 5.27 11.70
C ILE A 5 -0.97 5.65 12.65
N GLN A 6 -1.10 5.33 13.93
CA GLN A 6 -0.03 5.52 14.89
C GLN A 6 1.18 4.63 14.56
N LYS A 7 0.94 3.37 14.22
CA LYS A 7 2.00 2.46 13.78
C LYS A 7 2.67 2.94 12.51
N PHE A 8 1.88 3.49 11.57
CA PHE A 8 2.40 4.06 10.34
C PHE A 8 3.34 5.25 10.62
N CYS A 9 2.91 6.18 11.48
CA CYS A 9 3.74 7.32 11.88
C CYS A 9 5.07 6.88 12.47
N GLU A 10 5.03 5.90 13.37
CA GLU A 10 6.21 5.41 14.05
C GLU A 10 7.17 4.70 13.09
N LYS A 11 6.63 3.85 12.22
CA LYS A 11 7.45 3.07 11.28
C LYS A 11 8.20 3.96 10.29
N TYR A 12 7.53 4.98 9.77
CA TYR A 12 8.09 5.84 8.72
C TYR A 12 8.57 7.19 9.23
N SER A 13 8.59 7.37 10.54
CA SER A 13 9.08 8.59 11.21
C SER A 13 8.39 9.85 10.68
N LEU A 14 7.07 9.80 10.54
CA LEU A 14 6.28 10.92 10.07
C LEU A 14 5.57 11.63 11.22
N PRO A 15 5.45 12.97 11.18
CA PRO A 15 4.62 13.70 12.14
C PRO A 15 3.16 13.25 12.06
N ILE A 16 2.50 13.14 13.22
CA ILE A 16 1.11 12.69 13.27
C ILE A 16 0.17 13.59 12.45
N ALA A 17 0.40 14.90 12.47
CA ALA A 17 -0.43 15.84 11.72
C ALA A 17 -0.40 15.57 10.22
N LEU A 18 0.77 15.26 9.65
CA LEU A 18 0.91 14.92 8.23
C LEU A 18 0.26 13.60 7.89
N SER A 19 0.38 12.62 8.77
CA SER A 19 -0.24 11.31 8.56
C SER A 19 -1.76 11.40 8.60
N LEU A 20 -2.32 12.22 9.47
CA LEU A 20 -3.76 12.48 9.51
C LEU A 20 -4.24 13.22 8.26
N GLN A 21 -3.46 14.17 7.76
CA GLN A 21 -3.76 14.86 6.51
C GLN A 21 -3.77 13.88 5.33
N LEU A 22 -2.80 12.98 5.27
CA LEU A 22 -2.76 11.93 4.26
C LEU A 22 -4.00 11.05 4.36
N LEU A 23 -4.34 10.58 5.56
CA LEU A 23 -5.48 9.71 5.80
C LEU A 23 -6.80 10.37 5.39
N ASP A 24 -6.96 11.68 5.64
CA ASP A 24 -8.17 12.42 5.25
C ASP A 24 -8.39 12.44 3.74
N ASN A 25 -7.35 12.21 2.95
CA ASN A 25 -7.40 12.18 1.48
C ASN A 25 -7.44 10.75 0.93
N MET A 26 -7.50 9.75 1.79
CA MET A 26 -7.54 8.35 1.39
C MET A 26 -8.95 7.80 1.44
N GLU A 27 -9.19 6.77 0.65
CA GLU A 27 -10.45 6.03 0.64
C GLU A 27 -10.24 4.66 1.27
N LYS A 28 -11.27 4.15 1.93
CA LYS A 28 -11.25 2.85 2.56
C LYS A 28 -11.69 1.78 1.57
N PHE A 29 -10.91 0.71 1.47
CA PHE A 29 -11.20 -0.46 0.64
C PHE A 29 -11.22 -1.70 1.50
N THR A 30 -12.16 -2.61 1.23
CA THR A 30 -12.24 -3.90 1.91
C THR A 30 -11.95 -5.01 0.91
N PHE A 31 -11.27 -6.05 1.40
CA PHE A 31 -10.85 -7.18 0.57
C PHE A 31 -11.12 -8.49 1.31
N HIS A 32 -11.40 -9.53 0.55
CA HIS A 32 -11.52 -10.89 1.07
C HIS A 32 -10.20 -11.62 0.91
N LYS A 33 -9.97 -12.63 1.74
CA LYS A 33 -8.82 -13.52 1.61
C LYS A 33 -8.71 -14.00 0.16
N GLY A 34 -7.52 -13.90 -0.41
CA GLY A 34 -7.25 -14.31 -1.79
C GLY A 34 -7.46 -13.24 -2.85
N ASP A 35 -8.03 -12.08 -2.47
CA ASP A 35 -8.14 -10.96 -3.41
C ASP A 35 -6.77 -10.38 -3.72
N PHE A 36 -6.61 -9.88 -4.95
CA PHE A 36 -5.37 -9.27 -5.39
C PHE A 36 -5.49 -7.76 -5.50
N LEU A 37 -4.47 -7.05 -5.03
CA LEU A 37 -4.32 -5.63 -5.29
C LEU A 37 -3.79 -5.40 -6.69
N VAL A 38 -2.87 -6.27 -7.11
CA VAL A 38 -2.31 -6.36 -8.45
C VAL A 38 -1.80 -7.78 -8.66
N GLN A 39 -1.91 -8.29 -9.89
CA GLN A 39 -1.32 -9.56 -10.28
C GLN A 39 -0.09 -9.31 -11.15
N GLU A 40 0.82 -10.29 -11.25
CA GLU A 40 1.96 -10.21 -12.15
C GLU A 40 1.49 -9.82 -13.55
N GLY A 41 2.16 -8.83 -14.14
CA GLY A 41 1.79 -8.30 -15.45
C GLY A 41 0.69 -7.25 -15.42
N GLY A 42 0.03 -7.07 -14.29
CA GLY A 42 -0.98 -6.03 -14.10
C GLY A 42 -0.36 -4.70 -13.69
N ARG A 43 -1.20 -3.69 -13.54
CA ARG A 43 -0.78 -2.34 -13.13
C ARG A 43 -1.59 -1.85 -11.97
N ASN A 44 -0.92 -1.23 -11.01
CA ASN A 44 -1.56 -0.47 -9.93
C ASN A 44 -0.57 0.60 -9.47
N SER A 45 -0.93 1.86 -9.68
CA SER A 45 -0.08 3.00 -9.32
C SER A 45 -0.51 3.68 -8.02
N ASN A 46 -1.46 3.10 -7.30
CA ASN A 46 -1.95 3.67 -6.04
C ASN A 46 -1.02 3.34 -4.88
N PHE A 47 -1.15 4.12 -3.82
CA PHE A 47 -0.46 3.93 -2.55
C PHE A 47 -1.48 3.54 -1.48
N TYR A 48 -1.14 2.57 -0.64
CA TYR A 48 -2.06 2.06 0.39
C TYR A 48 -1.38 1.95 1.74
N ILE A 49 -2.19 2.05 2.81
CA ILE A 49 -1.78 1.75 4.17
C ILE A 49 -2.69 0.65 4.70
N VAL A 50 -2.13 -0.38 5.29
CA VAL A 50 -2.89 -1.49 5.88
C VAL A 50 -3.50 -1.02 7.18
N SER A 51 -4.84 -0.99 7.27
CA SER A 51 -5.53 -0.74 8.53
C SER A 51 -5.88 -2.04 9.26
N LYS A 52 -6.05 -3.13 8.50
CA LYS A 52 -6.38 -4.43 9.05
C LYS A 52 -5.98 -5.52 8.07
N GLY A 53 -5.37 -6.59 8.59
CA GLY A 53 -5.07 -7.78 7.79
C GLY A 53 -3.59 -7.93 7.48
N ILE A 54 -3.30 -8.92 6.63
CA ILE A 54 -1.95 -9.29 6.21
C ILE A 54 -1.95 -9.47 4.71
N TRP A 55 -0.92 -8.92 4.06
CA TRP A 55 -0.74 -8.96 2.62
C TRP A 55 0.60 -9.58 2.27
N ARG A 56 0.67 -10.21 1.10
CA ARG A 56 1.86 -10.90 0.62
C ARG A 56 2.21 -10.43 -0.80
N GLY A 57 3.48 -10.09 -1.01
CA GLY A 57 4.03 -9.91 -2.34
C GLY A 57 4.70 -11.22 -2.77
N HIS A 58 4.37 -11.73 -3.96
CA HIS A 58 4.91 -13.01 -4.44
C HIS A 58 4.98 -13.07 -5.96
N TYR A 59 5.78 -14.00 -6.47
CA TYR A 59 5.86 -14.27 -7.91
C TYR A 59 6.09 -15.75 -8.15
N LEU A 60 5.88 -16.18 -9.39
CA LEU A 60 6.17 -17.56 -9.82
C LEU A 60 7.53 -17.61 -10.47
N ASN A 61 8.38 -18.54 -10.00
CA ASN A 61 9.69 -18.83 -10.58
C ASN A 61 9.72 -20.30 -10.97
N ASP A 62 9.63 -20.58 -12.28
CA ASP A 62 9.56 -21.94 -12.82
C ASP A 62 8.44 -22.76 -12.16
N GLY A 63 7.27 -22.13 -11.98
CA GLY A 63 6.11 -22.77 -11.35
C GLY A 63 6.16 -22.84 -9.83
N VAL A 64 7.21 -22.32 -9.19
CA VAL A 64 7.34 -22.26 -7.75
C VAL A 64 6.92 -20.88 -7.24
N ASP A 65 6.00 -20.86 -6.27
CA ASP A 65 5.55 -19.63 -5.62
C ASP A 65 6.62 -19.13 -4.65
N VAL A 66 7.12 -17.93 -4.90
CA VAL A 66 8.16 -17.31 -4.06
C VAL A 66 7.58 -16.06 -3.39
N SER A 67 7.54 -16.06 -2.06
CA SER A 67 7.14 -14.88 -1.28
C SER A 67 8.33 -13.92 -1.17
N VAL A 68 8.09 -12.63 -1.43
CA VAL A 68 9.14 -11.61 -1.40
C VAL A 68 9.03 -10.72 -0.17
N TRP A 69 7.80 -10.43 0.27
CA TRP A 69 7.55 -9.61 1.46
C TRP A 69 6.15 -9.85 1.99
N PHE A 70 5.95 -9.43 3.24
CA PHE A 70 4.64 -9.40 3.89
C PHE A 70 4.44 -8.00 4.47
N ALA A 71 3.18 -7.58 4.54
CA ALA A 71 2.80 -6.31 5.16
C ALA A 71 1.60 -6.52 6.08
N SER A 72 1.61 -5.83 7.21
CA SER A 72 0.53 -5.89 8.21
C SER A 72 0.14 -4.50 8.67
N GLU A 73 -0.69 -4.42 9.70
CA GLU A 73 -1.27 -3.17 10.22
C GLU A 73 -0.23 -2.05 10.36
N GLY A 74 -0.53 -0.90 9.77
CA GLY A 74 0.33 0.29 9.82
C GLY A 74 1.38 0.35 8.74
N GLU A 75 1.54 -0.71 7.94
CA GLU A 75 2.55 -0.73 6.89
C GLU A 75 2.00 -0.27 5.55
N ALA A 76 2.86 0.37 4.75
CA ALA A 76 2.52 0.85 3.42
C ALA A 76 2.64 -0.28 2.40
N ILE A 77 1.74 -0.27 1.42
CA ILE A 77 1.79 -1.18 0.27
C ILE A 77 1.68 -0.36 -1.01
N PHE A 78 2.59 -0.60 -1.94
CA PHE A 78 2.46 -0.09 -3.30
C PHE A 78 3.30 -0.96 -4.23
N SER A 79 2.88 -1.00 -5.51
CA SER A 79 3.69 -1.64 -6.54
C SER A 79 4.69 -0.61 -7.03
N SER A 80 5.98 -0.81 -6.76
CA SER A 80 7.01 0.13 -7.18
C SER A 80 7.06 0.25 -8.72
N TRP A 81 6.77 -0.82 -9.43
CA TRP A 81 6.71 -0.78 -10.89
C TRP A 81 5.58 0.12 -11.40
N GLY A 82 4.38 0.00 -10.82
CA GLY A 82 3.25 0.85 -11.20
C GLY A 82 3.41 2.27 -10.71
N TYR A 83 3.80 2.45 -9.45
CA TYR A 83 3.87 3.76 -8.82
C TYR A 83 5.06 4.60 -9.30
N VAL A 84 6.27 4.02 -9.33
CA VAL A 84 7.51 4.75 -9.63
C VAL A 84 7.79 4.74 -11.14
N GLU A 85 7.75 3.57 -11.76
CA GLU A 85 8.18 3.39 -13.14
C GLU A 85 7.04 3.42 -14.16
N ASN A 86 5.78 3.40 -13.69
CA ASN A 86 4.59 3.36 -14.53
C ASN A 86 4.61 2.17 -15.50
N THR A 87 5.04 1.02 -15.01
CA THR A 87 5.09 -0.23 -15.77
C THR A 87 4.27 -1.32 -15.09
N VAL A 88 4.25 -2.51 -15.67
CA VAL A 88 3.56 -3.66 -15.11
C VAL A 88 4.31 -4.19 -13.88
N SER A 89 3.56 -4.76 -12.93
CA SER A 89 4.14 -5.34 -11.72
C SER A 89 4.79 -6.69 -12.00
N LEU A 90 5.98 -6.91 -11.45
CA LEU A 90 6.66 -8.20 -11.51
C LEU A 90 6.26 -9.11 -10.36
N VAL A 91 5.48 -8.61 -9.41
CA VAL A 91 4.94 -9.41 -8.30
C VAL A 91 3.44 -9.27 -8.23
N SER A 92 2.78 -10.30 -7.68
CA SER A 92 1.39 -10.22 -7.28
C SER A 92 1.33 -9.77 -5.82
N ILE A 93 0.32 -8.98 -5.46
CA ILE A 93 0.07 -8.53 -4.10
C ILE A 93 -1.29 -9.04 -3.69
N GLU A 94 -1.31 -9.94 -2.71
CA GLU A 94 -2.49 -10.75 -2.36
C GLU A 94 -2.84 -10.63 -0.88
N ALA A 95 -4.16 -10.53 -0.60
CA ALA A 95 -4.67 -10.54 0.76
C ALA A 95 -4.60 -11.97 1.33
N MET A 96 -3.92 -12.13 2.47
CA MET A 96 -3.77 -13.41 3.14
C MET A 96 -4.94 -13.72 4.07
N CYS A 97 -5.77 -12.73 4.37
CA CYS A 97 -6.98 -12.84 5.17
C CYS A 97 -7.90 -11.68 4.79
N ASP A 98 -9.12 -11.68 5.30
CA ASP A 98 -10.02 -10.54 5.12
C ASP A 98 -9.34 -9.29 5.65
N SER A 99 -9.29 -8.25 4.84
CA SER A 99 -8.41 -7.11 5.06
C SER A 99 -9.09 -5.79 4.73
N GLU A 100 -8.51 -4.72 5.27
CA GLU A 100 -8.94 -3.35 5.02
C GLU A 100 -7.71 -2.49 4.75
N LEU A 101 -7.76 -1.74 3.67
CA LEU A 101 -6.71 -0.79 3.30
C LEU A 101 -7.30 0.60 3.15
N TYR A 102 -6.49 1.61 3.45
CA TYR A 102 -6.75 2.97 3.00
C TYR A 102 -5.85 3.24 1.81
N GLY A 103 -6.43 3.77 0.72
CA GLY A 103 -5.73 3.97 -0.53
C GLY A 103 -5.89 5.37 -1.08
N ILE A 104 -4.89 5.81 -1.85
CA ILE A 104 -4.88 7.09 -2.53
C ILE A 104 -4.20 6.93 -3.89
N SER A 105 -4.72 7.63 -4.90
CA SER A 105 -4.11 7.60 -6.22
C SER A 105 -2.77 8.34 -6.22
N LYS A 106 -1.89 7.96 -7.15
CA LYS A 106 -0.61 8.65 -7.34
C LYS A 106 -0.81 10.14 -7.62
N ALA A 107 -1.79 10.49 -8.45
CA ALA A 107 -2.07 11.88 -8.78
C ALA A 107 -2.44 12.71 -7.54
N LYS A 108 -3.32 12.18 -6.69
CA LYS A 108 -3.71 12.85 -5.43
C LYS A 108 -2.54 12.97 -4.48
N LEU A 109 -1.74 11.91 -4.35
CA LEU A 109 -0.59 11.92 -3.46
C LEU A 109 0.45 12.95 -3.90
N GLU A 110 0.68 13.09 -5.20
CA GLU A 110 1.59 14.10 -5.74
C GLU A 110 1.12 15.52 -5.45
N VAL A 111 -0.20 15.76 -5.46
CA VAL A 111 -0.75 17.07 -5.05
C VAL A 111 -0.44 17.35 -3.59
N LEU A 112 -0.53 16.36 -2.72
CA LEU A 112 -0.15 16.50 -1.31
C LEU A 112 1.34 16.72 -1.14
N TYR A 113 2.17 16.08 -1.94
CA TYR A 113 3.62 16.29 -1.93
C TYR A 113 3.98 17.75 -2.25
N ALA A 114 3.28 18.33 -3.22
CA ALA A 114 3.52 19.73 -3.59
C ALA A 114 3.21 20.69 -2.44
N GLY A 115 2.33 20.29 -1.52
CA GLY A 115 1.97 21.09 -0.35
C GLY A 115 2.73 20.77 0.93
N SER A 116 3.63 19.76 0.91
CA SER A 116 4.35 19.32 2.10
C SER A 116 5.75 18.83 1.78
N VAL A 117 6.74 19.43 2.42
CA VAL A 117 8.15 19.05 2.26
C VAL A 117 8.40 17.64 2.80
N GLU A 118 7.75 17.27 3.90
CA GLU A 118 7.96 15.98 4.54
C GLU A 118 7.38 14.80 3.74
N LEU A 119 6.42 15.07 2.86
CA LEU A 119 5.85 14.05 1.99
C LEU A 119 6.57 13.98 0.63
N ALA A 120 7.36 14.95 0.32
CA ALA A 120 8.15 14.94 -0.91
C ALA A 120 9.43 14.03 -0.79
#